data_5b6562cf893df28284667f03437f9b11
#
_entry.id   5b6562cf893df28284667f03437f9b11
#
_cell.length_a   1.000
_cell.length_b   1.000
_cell.length_c   1.000
_cell.angle_alpha   90.00
_cell.angle_beta   90.00
_cell.angle_gamma   90.00
#
_symmetry.space_group_name_H-M   'P 1'
#
loop_
_entity.id
_entity.type
_entity.pdbx_description
1 polymer ?
#
loop_
_entity_poly.entity_id
_entity_poly.type
_entity_poly.pdbx_seq_one_letter_code
_entity_poly.pdbx_strand_id
1 'polypeptide(L)'
;MLLVVGGTGDLGHRVVRRLREQGNAVRCLVRPGTDDSGLLEIGVDVVRGDLTQPESLRAACAGVDTVVATATVIGRRLAGARTPSIHEADEVGMASLVDAAEAAGVERFVYVSYAGVDAALGTPLERAKLATEQRLSRSAMRTVIVRPEAFQEVHLAPLGRFDMGAGKIAVIGKGDTKQHWVGTDDVAALVTAVAIEADPPAVVEFGGPEAISRNEAASMAEELTQHRMKVQHLPRSVARLAIRLLDKRNDALASIFGAGLLQDLHESQCDDEPLRQRGIKPTSAGDYLREQARLLR
;
A
#
# COMPACT_ATOMS: atom_id res chain seq x y z
N MET A 1 10.03 -16.65 13.69
CA MET A 1 8.62 -16.65 13.21
C MET A 1 8.25 -15.23 12.77
N LEU A 2 7.74 -15.04 11.54
CA LEU A 2 7.24 -13.74 11.10
C LEU A 2 5.70 -13.73 11.11
N LEU A 3 5.09 -12.67 11.65
CA LEU A 3 3.64 -12.43 11.57
C LEU A 3 3.36 -11.44 10.43
N VAL A 4 2.57 -11.85 9.44
CA VAL A 4 2.08 -10.95 8.39
C VAL A 4 0.62 -10.58 8.68
N VAL A 5 0.37 -9.28 8.88
CA VAL A 5 -0.98 -8.73 9.06
C VAL A 5 -1.40 -8.08 7.74
N GLY A 6 -2.43 -8.65 7.11
CA GLY A 6 -2.84 -8.31 5.75
C GLY A 6 -2.46 -9.34 4.69
N GLY A 7 -2.05 -10.56 5.09
CA GLY A 7 -1.60 -11.64 4.20
C GLY A 7 -2.62 -12.13 3.17
N THR A 8 -3.90 -11.82 3.32
CA THR A 8 -4.95 -12.10 2.33
C THR A 8 -5.18 -10.96 1.32
N GLY A 9 -4.53 -9.80 1.50
CA GLY A 9 -4.53 -8.70 0.54
C GLY A 9 -3.47 -8.91 -0.54
N ASP A 10 -3.54 -8.16 -1.66
CA ASP A 10 -2.66 -8.34 -2.80
C ASP A 10 -1.17 -8.20 -2.42
N LEU A 11 -0.77 -7.08 -1.82
CA LEU A 11 0.60 -6.88 -1.36
C LEU A 11 1.01 -7.93 -0.31
N GLY A 12 0.19 -8.14 0.71
CA GLY A 12 0.52 -9.05 1.81
C GLY A 12 0.65 -10.49 1.36
N HIS A 13 -0.19 -10.95 0.43
CA HIS A 13 -0.09 -12.31 -0.13
C HIS A 13 1.23 -12.53 -0.88
N ARG A 14 1.68 -11.54 -1.67
CA ARG A 14 2.98 -11.58 -2.36
C ARG A 14 4.15 -11.62 -1.37
N VAL A 15 4.09 -10.85 -0.28
CA VAL A 15 5.08 -10.88 0.80
C VAL A 15 5.12 -12.25 1.47
N VAL A 16 3.97 -12.81 1.83
CA VAL A 16 3.86 -14.14 2.45
C VAL A 16 4.47 -15.20 1.57
N ARG A 17 4.13 -15.22 0.28
CA ARG A 17 4.65 -16.19 -0.68
C ARG A 17 6.17 -16.12 -0.79
N ARG A 18 6.73 -14.90 -0.94
CA ARG A 18 8.19 -14.69 -1.01
C ARG A 18 8.91 -15.13 0.26
N LEU A 19 8.38 -14.84 1.45
CA LEU A 19 8.93 -15.28 2.72
C LEU A 19 8.91 -16.81 2.82
N ARG A 20 7.84 -17.47 2.39
CA ARG A 20 7.72 -18.95 2.40
C ARG A 20 8.69 -19.60 1.39
N GLU A 21 8.82 -19.04 0.18
CA GLU A 21 9.77 -19.50 -0.84
C GLU A 21 11.23 -19.43 -0.34
N GLN A 22 11.52 -18.47 0.57
CA GLN A 22 12.83 -18.35 1.22
C GLN A 22 12.99 -19.21 2.49
N GLY A 23 12.02 -20.09 2.79
CA GLY A 23 12.07 -21.03 3.92
C GLY A 23 11.72 -20.42 5.28
N ASN A 24 11.23 -19.20 5.33
CA ASN A 24 10.84 -18.57 6.59
C ASN A 24 9.55 -19.17 7.16
N ALA A 25 9.49 -19.31 8.50
CA ALA A 25 8.26 -19.64 9.20
C ALA A 25 7.36 -18.40 9.26
N VAL A 26 6.16 -18.48 8.65
CA VAL A 26 5.22 -17.37 8.54
C VAL A 26 3.90 -17.71 9.20
N ARG A 27 3.40 -16.80 10.01
CA ARG A 27 2.04 -16.75 10.54
C ARG A 27 1.28 -15.61 9.89
N CYS A 28 -0.03 -15.80 9.64
CA CYS A 28 -0.91 -14.73 9.17
C CYS A 28 -2.07 -14.50 10.14
N LEU A 29 -2.34 -13.22 10.45
CA LEU A 29 -3.61 -12.82 11.07
C LEU A 29 -4.67 -12.74 9.98
N VAL A 30 -5.68 -13.61 10.05
CA VAL A 30 -6.76 -13.69 9.06
C VAL A 30 -8.10 -13.47 9.75
N ARG A 31 -8.91 -12.57 9.20
CA ARG A 31 -10.22 -12.27 9.77
C ARG A 31 -11.17 -13.47 9.71
N PRO A 32 -12.04 -13.63 10.71
CA PRO A 32 -13.11 -14.63 10.65
C PRO A 32 -13.89 -14.53 9.32
N GLY A 33 -14.16 -15.66 8.70
CA GLY A 33 -14.91 -15.75 7.44
C GLY A 33 -14.16 -15.32 6.16
N THR A 34 -12.90 -14.93 6.26
CA THR A 34 -12.06 -14.69 5.07
C THR A 34 -11.49 -16.02 4.57
N ASP A 35 -11.52 -16.23 3.26
CA ASP A 35 -10.87 -17.38 2.62
C ASP A 35 -9.34 -17.28 2.80
N ASP A 36 -8.75 -18.35 3.28
CA ASP A 36 -7.31 -18.49 3.56
C ASP A 36 -6.72 -19.76 2.93
N SER A 37 -7.47 -20.44 2.08
CA SER A 37 -7.03 -21.67 1.41
C SER A 37 -5.67 -21.54 0.75
N GLY A 38 -5.44 -20.46 0.00
CA GLY A 38 -4.16 -20.17 -0.64
C GLY A 38 -3.00 -19.94 0.33
N LEU A 39 -3.26 -19.51 1.59
CA LEU A 39 -2.23 -19.41 2.63
C LEU A 39 -1.91 -20.79 3.22
N LEU A 40 -2.92 -21.59 3.45
CA LEU A 40 -2.76 -22.96 3.98
C LEU A 40 -2.00 -23.85 3.00
N GLU A 41 -2.27 -23.76 1.70
CA GLU A 41 -1.59 -24.50 0.63
C GLU A 41 -0.07 -24.27 0.61
N ILE A 42 0.38 -23.06 0.96
CA ILE A 42 1.81 -22.73 1.04
C ILE A 42 2.39 -22.89 2.45
N GLY A 43 1.67 -23.55 3.36
CA GLY A 43 2.14 -23.92 4.69
C GLY A 43 2.28 -22.77 5.66
N VAL A 44 1.37 -21.79 5.62
CA VAL A 44 1.30 -20.67 6.56
C VAL A 44 0.54 -21.07 7.81
N ASP A 45 1.04 -20.69 8.99
CA ASP A 45 0.30 -20.78 10.25
C ASP A 45 -0.77 -19.66 10.28
N VAL A 46 -2.04 -20.03 10.42
CA VAL A 46 -3.15 -19.08 10.39
C VAL A 46 -3.75 -18.89 11.77
N VAL A 47 -3.76 -17.65 12.25
CA VAL A 47 -4.47 -17.24 13.47
C VAL A 47 -5.68 -16.39 13.09
N ARG A 48 -6.85 -16.79 13.58
CA ARG A 48 -8.10 -16.03 13.35
C ARG A 48 -8.19 -14.85 14.29
N GLY A 49 -8.40 -13.64 13.72
CA GLY A 49 -8.53 -12.42 14.50
C GLY A 49 -8.74 -11.20 13.61
N ASP A 50 -8.93 -10.05 14.24
CA ASP A 50 -9.16 -8.77 13.55
C ASP A 50 -8.40 -7.65 14.25
N LEU A 51 -7.93 -6.65 13.51
CA LEU A 51 -7.25 -5.46 14.07
C LEU A 51 -8.10 -4.74 15.12
N THR A 52 -9.42 -4.81 15.01
CA THR A 52 -10.36 -4.21 15.96
C THR A 52 -10.60 -5.07 17.22
N GLN A 53 -9.90 -6.19 17.36
CA GLN A 53 -10.05 -7.15 18.47
C GLN A 53 -8.70 -7.37 19.19
N PRO A 54 -8.34 -6.58 20.20
CA PRO A 54 -7.02 -6.62 20.85
C PRO A 54 -6.60 -8.00 21.37
N GLU A 55 -7.55 -8.81 21.87
CA GLU A 55 -7.25 -10.17 22.36
C GLU A 55 -6.69 -11.08 21.25
N SER A 56 -7.25 -10.97 20.02
CA SER A 56 -6.79 -11.76 18.90
C SER A 56 -5.38 -11.35 18.45
N LEU A 57 -5.01 -10.08 18.64
CA LEU A 57 -3.68 -9.57 18.33
C LEU A 57 -2.60 -10.13 19.27
N ARG A 58 -2.91 -10.26 20.56
CA ARG A 58 -2.00 -10.90 21.51
C ARG A 58 -1.71 -12.35 21.14
N ALA A 59 -2.76 -13.11 20.80
CA ALA A 59 -2.60 -14.49 20.34
C ALA A 59 -1.75 -14.57 19.05
N ALA A 60 -1.97 -13.65 18.10
CA ALA A 60 -1.20 -13.61 16.85
C ALA A 60 0.28 -13.30 17.08
N CYS A 61 0.62 -12.39 18.01
CA CYS A 61 2.00 -11.98 18.28
C CYS A 61 2.78 -12.97 19.17
N ALA A 62 2.14 -13.96 19.77
CA ALA A 62 2.81 -14.91 20.66
C ALA A 62 3.89 -15.72 19.92
N GLY A 63 5.17 -15.63 20.37
CA GLY A 63 6.31 -16.34 19.79
C GLY A 63 6.73 -15.82 18.41
N VAL A 64 6.42 -14.55 18.10
CA VAL A 64 6.79 -13.87 16.86
C VAL A 64 8.01 -12.98 17.10
N ASP A 65 8.99 -13.02 16.19
CA ASP A 65 10.20 -12.20 16.24
C ASP A 65 10.02 -10.91 15.40
N THR A 66 9.29 -11.02 14.27
CA THR A 66 9.09 -9.89 13.35
C THR A 66 7.62 -9.78 12.94
N VAL A 67 7.05 -8.59 13.03
CA VAL A 67 5.73 -8.25 12.47
C VAL A 67 5.90 -7.52 11.15
N VAL A 68 5.15 -7.91 10.13
CA VAL A 68 5.03 -7.22 8.84
C VAL A 68 3.58 -6.78 8.65
N ALA A 69 3.33 -5.48 8.76
CA ALA A 69 1.99 -4.90 8.68
C ALA A 69 1.76 -4.23 7.31
N THR A 70 1.02 -4.94 6.44
CA THR A 70 0.58 -4.45 5.13
C THR A 70 -0.91 -4.14 5.10
N ALA A 71 -1.63 -4.45 6.18
CA ALA A 71 -3.08 -4.31 6.24
C ALA A 71 -3.56 -2.86 6.11
N THR A 72 -4.62 -2.68 5.37
CA THR A 72 -5.46 -1.48 5.33
C THR A 72 -6.88 -1.87 4.97
N VAL A 73 -7.88 -1.13 5.48
CA VAL A 73 -9.28 -1.38 5.12
C VAL A 73 -9.72 -0.62 3.87
N ILE A 74 -8.87 0.24 3.29
CA ILE A 74 -9.26 1.14 2.20
C ILE A 74 -9.90 0.38 1.02
N GLY A 75 -9.32 -0.74 0.59
CA GLY A 75 -9.87 -1.55 -0.51
C GLY A 75 -11.28 -2.08 -0.23
N ARG A 76 -11.53 -2.56 0.99
CA ARG A 76 -12.87 -3.02 1.42
C ARG A 76 -13.87 -1.87 1.50
N ARG A 77 -13.42 -0.72 1.99
CA ARG A 77 -14.24 0.50 2.06
C ARG A 77 -14.64 0.97 0.66
N LEU A 78 -13.73 0.92 -0.30
CA LEU A 78 -14.01 1.22 -1.71
C LEU A 78 -14.96 0.19 -2.35
N ALA A 79 -14.89 -1.07 -1.92
CA ALA A 79 -15.82 -2.14 -2.32
C ALA A 79 -17.19 -2.06 -1.60
N GLY A 80 -17.45 -1.00 -0.80
CA GLY A 80 -18.75 -0.74 -0.17
C GLY A 80 -18.90 -1.22 1.27
N ALA A 81 -17.88 -1.80 1.90
CA ALA A 81 -17.94 -2.13 3.32
C ALA A 81 -18.09 -0.86 4.17
N ARG A 82 -19.00 -0.89 5.14
CA ARG A 82 -19.26 0.28 6.02
C ARG A 82 -18.42 0.24 7.29
N THR A 83 -18.04 -0.93 7.76
CA THR A 83 -17.26 -1.14 8.98
C THR A 83 -16.16 -2.18 8.74
N PRO A 84 -15.02 -2.08 9.46
CA PRO A 84 -14.60 -0.90 10.21
C PRO A 84 -14.25 0.29 9.29
N SER A 85 -14.21 1.50 9.86
CA SER A 85 -13.66 2.70 9.22
C SER A 85 -12.13 2.65 9.16
N ILE A 86 -11.52 3.56 8.38
CA ILE A 86 -10.05 3.73 8.35
C ILE A 86 -9.53 4.08 9.76
N HIS A 87 -10.21 4.97 10.50
CA HIS A 87 -9.81 5.30 11.87
C HIS A 87 -9.85 4.07 12.79
N GLU A 88 -10.93 3.27 12.75
CA GLU A 88 -11.06 2.10 13.64
C GLU A 88 -10.01 1.02 13.36
N ALA A 89 -9.70 0.73 12.10
CA ALA A 89 -8.79 -0.36 11.75
C ALA A 89 -7.34 0.12 11.51
N ASP A 90 -7.15 1.15 10.66
CA ASP A 90 -5.81 1.56 10.23
C ASP A 90 -5.11 2.48 11.25
N GLU A 91 -5.86 3.11 12.20
CA GLU A 91 -5.28 3.92 13.27
C GLU A 91 -5.37 3.18 14.61
N VAL A 92 -6.58 3.00 15.17
CA VAL A 92 -6.77 2.40 16.50
C VAL A 92 -6.36 0.93 16.52
N GLY A 93 -6.78 0.16 15.50
CA GLY A 93 -6.44 -1.25 15.38
C GLY A 93 -4.94 -1.47 15.15
N MET A 94 -4.30 -0.62 14.37
CA MET A 94 -2.85 -0.69 14.14
C MET A 94 -2.07 -0.32 15.41
N ALA A 95 -2.52 0.70 16.17
CA ALA A 95 -1.94 1.01 17.48
C ALA A 95 -2.04 -0.19 18.44
N SER A 96 -3.20 -0.85 18.49
CA SER A 96 -3.39 -2.08 19.29
C SER A 96 -2.47 -3.22 18.84
N LEU A 97 -2.18 -3.34 17.55
CA LEU A 97 -1.21 -4.32 17.04
C LEU A 97 0.21 -4.00 17.50
N VAL A 98 0.61 -2.73 17.48
CA VAL A 98 1.92 -2.30 17.98
C VAL A 98 2.05 -2.61 19.48
N ASP A 99 1.02 -2.30 20.28
CA ASP A 99 0.99 -2.59 21.70
C ASP A 99 1.07 -4.10 21.98
N ALA A 100 0.37 -4.93 21.21
CA ALA A 100 0.42 -6.38 21.33
C ALA A 100 1.80 -6.95 20.95
N ALA A 101 2.44 -6.39 19.93
CA ALA A 101 3.77 -6.78 19.51
C ALA A 101 4.82 -6.44 20.59
N GLU A 102 4.77 -5.23 21.16
CA GLU A 102 5.65 -4.84 22.27
C GLU A 102 5.47 -5.75 23.50
N ALA A 103 4.23 -6.02 23.87
CA ALA A 103 3.91 -6.88 25.01
C ALA A 103 4.37 -8.33 24.80
N ALA A 104 4.42 -8.81 23.56
CA ALA A 104 4.90 -10.15 23.20
C ALA A 104 6.43 -10.24 23.04
N GLY A 105 7.16 -9.12 23.16
CA GLY A 105 8.61 -9.08 22.99
C GLY A 105 9.07 -9.19 21.52
N VAL A 106 8.24 -8.77 20.57
CA VAL A 106 8.62 -8.71 19.15
C VAL A 106 9.85 -7.80 18.98
N GLU A 107 10.85 -8.28 18.23
CA GLU A 107 12.10 -7.54 18.05
C GLU A 107 12.03 -6.53 16.93
N ARG A 108 11.24 -6.81 15.87
CA ARG A 108 11.14 -5.97 14.66
C ARG A 108 9.70 -5.75 14.23
N PHE A 109 9.40 -4.51 13.82
CA PHE A 109 8.12 -4.15 13.22
C PHE A 109 8.33 -3.45 11.87
N VAL A 110 7.91 -4.10 10.77
CA VAL A 110 7.93 -3.54 9.41
C VAL A 110 6.53 -3.01 9.08
N TYR A 111 6.43 -1.74 8.79
CA TYR A 111 5.16 -1.07 8.51
C TYR A 111 5.14 -0.47 7.11
N VAL A 112 4.13 -0.80 6.31
CA VAL A 112 3.94 -0.21 4.99
C VAL A 112 3.09 1.05 5.10
N SER A 113 3.73 2.20 4.85
CA SER A 113 3.13 3.52 4.74
C SER A 113 3.02 3.94 3.26
N TYR A 114 3.30 5.19 2.91
CA TYR A 114 3.45 5.67 1.52
C TYR A 114 4.32 6.94 1.46
N ALA A 115 4.95 7.20 0.31
CA ALA A 115 5.74 8.40 0.06
C ALA A 115 4.86 9.65 0.05
N GLY A 116 5.31 10.73 0.71
CA GLY A 116 4.54 11.96 0.85
C GLY A 116 3.39 11.89 1.87
N VAL A 117 3.44 10.95 2.81
CA VAL A 117 2.44 10.80 3.90
C VAL A 117 2.32 12.05 4.78
N ASP A 118 3.33 12.91 4.79
CA ASP A 118 3.43 14.16 5.56
C ASP A 118 3.04 15.41 4.77
N ALA A 119 2.41 15.26 3.61
CA ALA A 119 1.98 16.37 2.75
C ALA A 119 0.85 17.25 3.35
N ALA A 120 0.32 16.89 4.52
CA ALA A 120 -0.68 17.62 5.27
C ALA A 120 -2.00 17.90 4.50
N LEU A 121 -2.44 16.93 3.71
CA LEU A 121 -3.71 16.99 2.98
C LEU A 121 -4.92 16.74 3.87
N GLY A 122 -4.71 16.19 5.07
CA GLY A 122 -5.71 15.95 6.10
C GLY A 122 -6.69 14.83 5.76
N THR A 123 -6.26 13.82 4.99
CA THR A 123 -7.12 12.68 4.67
C THR A 123 -7.18 11.64 5.80
N PRO A 124 -8.25 10.84 5.89
CA PRO A 124 -8.34 9.79 6.90
C PRO A 124 -7.16 8.80 6.87
N LEU A 125 -6.75 8.36 5.67
CA LEU A 125 -5.62 7.42 5.54
C LEU A 125 -4.28 8.07 5.93
N GLU A 126 -4.04 9.32 5.54
CA GLU A 126 -2.85 10.08 5.92
C GLU A 126 -2.72 10.17 7.44
N ARG A 127 -3.82 10.57 8.13
CA ARG A 127 -3.83 10.65 9.59
C ARG A 127 -3.53 9.31 10.25
N ALA A 128 -4.15 8.23 9.77
CA ALA A 128 -3.94 6.89 10.31
C ALA A 128 -2.49 6.41 10.11
N LYS A 129 -1.91 6.64 8.92
CA LYS A 129 -0.53 6.28 8.62
C LYS A 129 0.46 7.07 9.49
N LEU A 130 0.31 8.40 9.56
CA LEU A 130 1.16 9.25 10.40
C LEU A 130 1.06 8.89 11.89
N ALA A 131 -0.14 8.62 12.40
CA ALA A 131 -0.33 8.22 13.79
C ALA A 131 0.42 6.91 14.10
N THR A 132 0.39 5.95 13.17
CA THR A 132 1.14 4.68 13.32
C THR A 132 2.64 4.90 13.24
N GLU A 133 3.14 5.70 12.30
CA GLU A 133 4.57 6.02 12.23
C GLU A 133 5.05 6.72 13.50
N GLN A 134 4.29 7.68 14.04
CA GLN A 134 4.58 8.35 15.30
C GLN A 134 4.55 7.40 16.51
N ARG A 135 3.65 6.40 16.51
CA ARG A 135 3.62 5.38 17.55
C ARG A 135 4.86 4.48 17.47
N LEU A 136 5.23 4.06 16.28
CA LEU A 136 6.41 3.22 16.03
C LEU A 136 7.72 3.94 16.35
N SER A 137 7.82 5.25 16.09
CA SER A 137 9.03 6.04 16.42
C SER A 137 9.34 6.11 17.94
N ARG A 138 8.36 5.78 18.77
CA ARG A 138 8.50 5.73 20.26
C ARG A 138 8.65 4.30 20.78
N SER A 139 8.61 3.32 19.91
CA SER A 139 8.73 1.91 20.26
C SER A 139 10.18 1.52 20.53
N ALA A 140 10.38 0.58 21.44
CA ALA A 140 11.68 -0.05 21.67
C ALA A 140 12.02 -1.12 20.62
N MET A 141 11.05 -1.58 19.85
CA MET A 141 11.28 -2.51 18.73
C MET A 141 12.14 -1.83 17.65
N ARG A 142 12.89 -2.62 16.89
CA ARG A 142 13.49 -2.15 15.64
C ARG A 142 12.38 -1.91 14.63
N THR A 143 12.07 -0.66 14.33
CA THR A 143 11.01 -0.30 13.39
C THR A 143 11.57 -0.01 12.01
N VAL A 144 10.87 -0.49 10.97
CA VAL A 144 11.18 -0.22 9.56
C VAL A 144 9.93 0.32 8.89
N ILE A 145 9.94 1.60 8.56
CA ILE A 145 8.85 2.25 7.83
C ILE A 145 9.15 2.15 6.33
N VAL A 146 8.30 1.48 5.59
CA VAL A 146 8.41 1.34 4.14
C VAL A 146 7.43 2.30 3.49
N ARG A 147 7.94 3.28 2.74
CA ARG A 147 7.16 4.33 2.07
C ARG A 147 7.30 4.19 0.55
N PRO A 148 6.53 3.30 -0.08
CA PRO A 148 6.49 3.21 -1.54
C PRO A 148 5.79 4.42 -2.15
N GLU A 149 6.20 4.78 -3.35
CA GLU A 149 5.44 5.66 -4.24
C GLU A 149 4.14 4.98 -4.71
N ALA A 150 3.35 5.70 -5.49
CA ALA A 150 2.03 5.25 -5.93
C ALA A 150 2.10 3.96 -6.75
N PHE A 151 1.31 2.97 -6.35
CA PHE A 151 1.26 1.65 -7.01
C PHE A 151 0.67 1.74 -8.43
N GLN A 152 1.36 1.13 -9.40
CA GLN A 152 0.91 1.03 -10.79
C GLN A 152 -0.47 0.36 -10.89
N GLU A 153 -0.65 -0.78 -10.22
CA GLU A 153 -1.87 -1.60 -10.24
C GLU A 153 -3.07 -0.92 -9.59
N VAL A 154 -2.84 0.11 -8.81
CA VAL A 154 -3.91 0.93 -8.22
C VAL A 154 -4.19 2.16 -9.06
N HIS A 155 -3.16 2.92 -9.41
CA HIS A 155 -3.30 4.26 -9.96
C HIS A 155 -3.32 4.30 -11.49
N LEU A 156 -2.67 3.34 -12.18
CA LEU A 156 -2.68 3.18 -13.63
C LEU A 156 -3.62 2.06 -14.08
N ALA A 157 -4.68 1.82 -13.29
CA ALA A 157 -5.70 0.81 -13.50
C ALA A 157 -7.12 1.39 -13.29
N PRO A 158 -8.19 0.66 -13.63
CA PRO A 158 -9.58 1.14 -13.49
C PRO A 158 -9.93 1.60 -12.07
N LEU A 159 -9.35 0.99 -11.02
CA LEU A 159 -9.53 1.40 -9.64
C LEU A 159 -9.09 2.86 -9.41
N GLY A 160 -7.95 3.25 -9.99
CA GLY A 160 -7.42 4.62 -9.98
C GLY A 160 -8.03 5.53 -11.05
N ARG A 161 -9.15 5.12 -11.67
CA ARG A 161 -9.78 5.86 -12.76
C ARG A 161 -8.85 6.04 -13.97
N PHE A 162 -8.05 5.03 -14.25
CA PHE A 162 -7.22 4.91 -15.44
C PHE A 162 -7.65 3.64 -16.20
N ASP A 163 -8.68 3.75 -17.03
CA ASP A 163 -9.29 2.61 -17.71
C ASP A 163 -8.93 2.65 -19.21
N MET A 164 -7.88 1.90 -19.55
CA MET A 164 -7.40 1.77 -20.93
C MET A 164 -8.43 1.07 -21.83
N GLY A 165 -9.14 0.06 -21.29
CA GLY A 165 -10.14 -0.69 -22.06
C GLY A 165 -11.38 0.15 -22.41
N ALA A 166 -11.84 0.98 -21.45
CA ALA A 166 -12.95 1.91 -21.70
C ALA A 166 -12.51 3.23 -22.33
N GLY A 167 -11.21 3.48 -22.49
CA GLY A 167 -10.66 4.74 -23.00
C GLY A 167 -10.97 5.95 -22.13
N LYS A 168 -11.00 5.79 -20.79
CA LYS A 168 -11.41 6.83 -19.84
C LYS A 168 -10.39 7.01 -18.73
N ILE A 169 -9.89 8.22 -18.58
CA ILE A 169 -8.91 8.58 -17.57
C ILE A 169 -9.39 9.81 -16.81
N ALA A 170 -9.36 9.77 -15.47
CA ALA A 170 -9.58 10.94 -14.64
C ALA A 170 -8.27 11.43 -14.03
N VAL A 171 -8.08 12.73 -14.03
CA VAL A 171 -6.88 13.42 -13.52
C VAL A 171 -7.32 14.49 -12.53
N ILE A 172 -6.71 14.54 -11.36
CA ILE A 172 -6.87 15.67 -10.45
C ILE A 172 -5.82 16.73 -10.82
N GLY A 173 -6.24 17.97 -10.98
CA GLY A 173 -5.38 19.08 -11.36
C GLY A 173 -4.92 19.03 -12.82
N LYS A 174 -3.63 19.28 -13.06
CA LYS A 174 -3.05 19.36 -14.40
C LYS A 174 -2.62 17.99 -14.93
N GLY A 175 -2.12 17.12 -14.05
CA GLY A 175 -1.63 15.80 -14.43
C GLY A 175 -0.25 15.76 -15.06
N ASP A 176 0.52 16.86 -14.98
CA ASP A 176 1.85 16.99 -15.58
C ASP A 176 2.97 16.66 -14.56
N THR A 177 2.63 16.56 -13.27
CA THR A 177 3.57 16.24 -12.19
C THR A 177 4.05 14.81 -12.33
N LYS A 178 5.36 14.62 -12.33
CA LYS A 178 5.99 13.31 -12.52
C LYS A 178 5.98 12.48 -11.25
N GLN A 179 5.73 11.20 -11.42
CA GLN A 179 5.68 10.21 -10.35
C GLN A 179 6.53 9.00 -10.72
N HIS A 180 7.26 8.46 -9.77
CA HIS A 180 7.97 7.19 -9.89
C HIS A 180 7.04 6.02 -9.51
N TRP A 181 6.08 5.71 -10.39
CA TRP A 181 5.11 4.62 -10.19
C TRP A 181 5.80 3.29 -9.91
N VAL A 182 5.40 2.60 -8.85
CA VAL A 182 6.04 1.36 -8.42
C VAL A 182 5.12 0.15 -8.54
N GLY A 183 5.66 -1.00 -8.94
CA GLY A 183 4.90 -2.26 -9.01
C GLY A 183 4.65 -2.88 -7.64
N THR A 184 3.47 -3.48 -7.44
CA THR A 184 3.15 -4.17 -6.18
C THR A 184 4.12 -5.32 -5.89
N ASP A 185 4.60 -6.02 -6.92
CA ASP A 185 5.62 -7.08 -6.78
C ASP A 185 6.97 -6.54 -6.30
N ASP A 186 7.36 -5.34 -6.76
CA ASP A 186 8.60 -4.68 -6.38
C ASP A 186 8.53 -4.24 -4.91
N VAL A 187 7.37 -3.69 -4.50
CA VAL A 187 7.11 -3.36 -3.10
C VAL A 187 7.13 -4.62 -2.23
N ALA A 188 6.50 -5.71 -2.67
CA ALA A 188 6.52 -6.97 -1.93
C ALA A 188 7.94 -7.53 -1.77
N ALA A 189 8.76 -7.44 -2.81
CA ALA A 189 10.16 -7.87 -2.77
C ALA A 189 10.97 -7.04 -1.75
N LEU A 190 10.81 -5.71 -1.74
CA LEU A 190 11.49 -4.84 -0.79
C LEU A 190 11.01 -5.07 0.65
N VAL A 191 9.70 -5.16 0.88
CA VAL A 191 9.14 -5.46 2.21
C VAL A 191 9.67 -6.80 2.73
N THR A 192 9.74 -7.82 1.87
CA THR A 192 10.33 -9.13 2.22
C THR A 192 11.80 -8.99 2.59
N ALA A 193 12.58 -8.26 1.80
CA ALA A 193 14.01 -8.06 2.04
C ALA A 193 14.26 -7.37 3.40
N VAL A 194 13.61 -6.23 3.67
CA VAL A 194 13.81 -5.49 4.94
C VAL A 194 13.26 -6.24 6.16
N ALA A 195 12.32 -7.16 5.97
CA ALA A 195 11.82 -7.98 7.08
C ALA A 195 12.86 -8.97 7.62
N ILE A 196 13.81 -9.40 6.78
CA ILE A 196 14.84 -10.40 7.13
C ILE A 196 16.27 -9.84 7.09
N GLU A 197 16.51 -8.67 6.50
CA GLU A 197 17.82 -8.01 6.47
C GLU A 197 18.35 -7.79 7.88
N ALA A 198 19.65 -8.01 8.12
CA ALA A 198 20.23 -7.91 9.45
C ALA A 198 20.11 -6.49 10.04
N ASP A 199 20.37 -5.45 9.22
CA ASP A 199 20.36 -4.05 9.65
C ASP A 199 19.67 -3.15 8.61
N PRO A 200 18.32 -3.24 8.45
CA PRO A 200 17.59 -2.40 7.53
C PRO A 200 17.54 -0.95 8.03
N PRO A 201 17.47 0.04 7.11
CA PRO A 201 17.20 1.43 7.49
C PRO A 201 15.86 1.59 8.21
N ALA A 202 15.78 2.56 9.14
CA ALA A 202 14.53 2.83 9.88
C ALA A 202 13.39 3.34 8.97
N VAL A 203 13.73 4.03 7.88
CA VAL A 203 12.79 4.48 6.85
C VAL A 203 13.37 4.13 5.48
N VAL A 204 12.57 3.51 4.63
CA VAL A 204 12.90 3.22 3.23
C VAL A 204 11.82 3.83 2.37
N GLU A 205 12.16 4.91 1.70
CA GLU A 205 11.31 5.61 0.75
C GLU A 205 11.81 5.36 -0.67
N PHE A 206 10.94 4.95 -1.60
CA PHE A 206 11.35 4.52 -2.92
C PHE A 206 10.20 4.54 -3.93
N GLY A 207 10.58 4.58 -5.22
CA GLY A 207 9.67 4.52 -6.35
C GLY A 207 10.12 3.54 -7.41
N GLY A 208 9.47 3.60 -8.56
CA GLY A 208 9.86 2.85 -9.75
C GLY A 208 11.01 3.51 -10.50
N PRO A 209 11.51 2.85 -11.57
CA PRO A 209 12.72 3.28 -12.28
C PRO A 209 12.49 4.47 -13.22
N GLU A 210 11.22 4.86 -13.43
CA GLU A 210 10.82 5.80 -14.48
C GLU A 210 9.87 6.87 -13.90
N ALA A 211 10.23 8.14 -14.10
CA ALA A 211 9.41 9.28 -13.69
C ALA A 211 8.52 9.73 -14.85
N ILE A 212 7.23 9.36 -14.81
CA ILE A 212 6.24 9.78 -15.80
C ILE A 212 5.03 10.43 -15.14
N SER A 213 4.45 11.42 -15.82
CA SER A 213 3.21 12.05 -15.40
C SER A 213 2.00 11.21 -15.79
N ARG A 214 0.86 11.56 -15.22
CA ARG A 214 -0.40 10.89 -15.56
C ARG A 214 -0.83 11.19 -17.01
N ASN A 215 -0.51 12.38 -17.52
CA ASN A 215 -0.75 12.74 -18.91
C ASN A 215 0.17 11.97 -19.88
N GLU A 216 1.47 11.80 -19.54
CA GLU A 216 2.39 10.95 -20.30
C GLU A 216 1.91 9.50 -20.31
N ALA A 217 1.48 8.95 -19.17
CA ALA A 217 0.89 7.61 -19.10
C ALA A 217 -0.37 7.48 -19.97
N ALA A 218 -1.22 8.53 -20.04
CA ALA A 218 -2.40 8.55 -20.91
C ALA A 218 -2.01 8.54 -22.40
N SER A 219 -1.00 9.30 -22.79
CA SER A 219 -0.47 9.29 -24.16
C SER A 219 0.10 7.92 -24.54
N MET A 220 0.86 7.30 -23.64
CA MET A 220 1.36 5.92 -23.84
C MET A 220 0.20 4.92 -23.99
N ALA A 221 -0.86 5.05 -23.21
CA ALA A 221 -2.04 4.20 -23.33
C ALA A 221 -2.74 4.36 -24.69
N GLU A 222 -2.85 5.59 -25.23
CA GLU A 222 -3.38 5.84 -26.57
C GLU A 222 -2.53 5.15 -27.65
N GLU A 223 -1.20 5.28 -27.57
CA GLU A 223 -0.29 4.65 -28.52
C GLU A 223 -0.37 3.11 -28.47
N LEU A 224 -0.40 2.54 -27.28
CA LEU A 224 -0.41 1.09 -27.09
C LEU A 224 -1.73 0.42 -27.51
N THR A 225 -2.86 1.09 -27.25
CA THR A 225 -4.19 0.56 -27.57
C THR A 225 -4.70 0.97 -28.95
N GLN A 226 -4.06 1.94 -29.60
CA GLN A 226 -4.53 2.60 -30.84
C GLN A 226 -5.95 3.16 -30.68
N HIS A 227 -6.31 3.53 -29.45
CA HIS A 227 -7.62 4.04 -29.08
C HIS A 227 -7.47 5.35 -28.31
N ARG A 228 -8.24 6.38 -28.69
CA ARG A 228 -8.17 7.69 -28.06
C ARG A 228 -8.63 7.64 -26.59
N MET A 229 -7.84 8.18 -25.67
CA MET A 229 -8.18 8.31 -24.26
C MET A 229 -8.94 9.60 -23.98
N LYS A 230 -10.13 9.48 -23.37
CA LYS A 230 -10.88 10.64 -22.89
C LYS A 230 -10.37 11.02 -21.51
N VAL A 231 -9.48 11.99 -21.45
CA VAL A 231 -8.93 12.50 -20.18
C VAL A 231 -9.88 13.57 -19.61
N GLN A 232 -10.31 13.38 -18.36
CA GLN A 232 -11.17 14.32 -17.63
C GLN A 232 -10.40 14.92 -16.47
N HIS A 233 -10.24 16.25 -16.46
CA HIS A 233 -9.56 16.96 -15.39
C HIS A 233 -10.53 17.44 -14.33
N LEU A 234 -10.27 17.09 -13.06
CA LEU A 234 -10.97 17.58 -11.90
C LEU A 234 -10.18 18.70 -11.23
N PRO A 235 -10.72 19.91 -11.05
CA PRO A 235 -10.01 20.99 -10.38
C PRO A 235 -9.55 20.63 -8.96
N ARG A 236 -8.35 21.07 -8.56
CA ARG A 236 -7.80 20.89 -7.20
C ARG A 236 -8.75 21.36 -6.10
N SER A 237 -9.47 22.47 -6.33
CA SER A 237 -10.46 23.01 -5.39
C SER A 237 -11.61 22.05 -5.14
N VAL A 238 -12.08 21.36 -6.18
CA VAL A 238 -13.14 20.35 -6.06
C VAL A 238 -12.63 19.12 -5.29
N ALA A 239 -11.40 18.67 -5.55
CA ALA A 239 -10.80 17.59 -4.79
C ALA A 239 -10.66 17.94 -3.30
N ARG A 240 -10.17 19.15 -2.97
CA ARG A 240 -10.08 19.62 -1.57
C ARG A 240 -11.43 19.70 -0.89
N LEU A 241 -12.46 20.18 -1.60
CA LEU A 241 -13.84 20.22 -1.07
C LEU A 241 -14.36 18.80 -0.83
N ALA A 242 -14.14 17.89 -1.78
CA ALA A 242 -14.54 16.49 -1.66
C ALA A 242 -13.88 15.82 -0.44
N ILE A 243 -12.59 16.02 -0.20
CA ILE A 243 -11.89 15.52 1.00
C ILE A 243 -12.63 15.95 2.27
N ARG A 244 -12.92 17.25 2.40
CA ARG A 244 -13.60 17.81 3.60
C ARG A 244 -15.02 17.26 3.80
N LEU A 245 -15.79 17.14 2.74
CA LEU A 245 -17.19 16.70 2.82
C LEU A 245 -17.33 15.20 3.04
N LEU A 246 -16.35 14.41 2.53
CA LEU A 246 -16.36 12.96 2.61
C LEU A 246 -15.62 12.41 3.82
N ASP A 247 -14.82 13.21 4.50
CA ASP A 247 -13.97 12.78 5.63
C ASP A 247 -14.67 11.81 6.61
N LYS A 248 -15.86 12.19 7.06
CA LYS A 248 -16.67 11.39 8.01
C LYS A 248 -17.73 10.48 7.35
N ARG A 249 -18.02 10.68 6.06
CA ARG A 249 -19.11 9.97 5.37
C ARG A 249 -18.60 8.80 4.54
N ASN A 250 -17.45 9.00 3.88
CA ASN A 250 -16.78 8.01 3.06
C ASN A 250 -15.26 8.28 3.10
N ASP A 251 -14.65 7.83 4.18
CA ASP A 251 -13.23 8.00 4.49
C ASP A 251 -12.29 7.46 3.39
N ALA A 252 -12.67 6.35 2.76
CA ALA A 252 -11.90 5.77 1.66
C ALA A 252 -11.93 6.68 0.41
N LEU A 253 -13.10 7.20 0.04
CA LEU A 253 -13.20 8.09 -1.10
C LEU A 253 -12.51 9.44 -0.83
N ALA A 254 -12.59 9.98 0.39
CA ALA A 254 -11.81 11.15 0.80
C ALA A 254 -10.30 10.90 0.62
N SER A 255 -9.82 9.72 1.01
CA SER A 255 -8.41 9.34 0.88
C SER A 255 -7.97 9.17 -0.58
N ILE A 256 -8.84 8.66 -1.46
CA ILE A 256 -8.57 8.58 -2.91
C ILE A 256 -8.45 9.97 -3.55
N PHE A 257 -9.33 10.91 -3.19
CA PHE A 257 -9.17 12.31 -3.64
C PHE A 257 -7.86 12.92 -3.14
N GLY A 258 -7.46 12.59 -1.91
CA GLY A 258 -6.17 13.00 -1.36
C GLY A 258 -4.98 12.43 -2.12
N ALA A 259 -5.00 11.14 -2.43
CA ALA A 259 -3.94 10.49 -3.20
C ALA A 259 -3.76 11.13 -4.59
N GLY A 260 -4.86 11.37 -5.31
CA GLY A 260 -4.78 12.08 -6.60
C GLY A 260 -4.35 13.53 -6.47
N LEU A 261 -4.71 14.22 -5.39
CA LEU A 261 -4.25 15.58 -5.13
C LEU A 261 -2.77 15.62 -4.76
N LEU A 262 -2.26 14.65 -3.99
CA LEU A 262 -0.85 14.47 -3.68
C LEU A 262 -0.02 14.35 -4.97
N GLN A 263 -0.44 13.45 -5.86
CA GLN A 263 0.22 13.21 -7.15
C GLN A 263 0.30 14.44 -8.05
N ASP A 264 -0.67 15.36 -7.94
CA ASP A 264 -0.68 16.58 -8.77
C ASP A 264 0.10 17.74 -8.12
N LEU A 265 0.24 17.75 -6.78
CA LEU A 265 0.91 18.82 -6.04
C LEU A 265 2.40 18.57 -5.80
N HIS A 266 2.78 17.30 -5.66
CA HIS A 266 4.12 16.91 -5.24
C HIS A 266 4.75 15.97 -6.29
N GLU A 267 5.85 16.43 -6.86
CA GLU A 267 6.70 15.61 -7.71
C GLU A 267 7.43 14.58 -6.84
N SER A 268 7.46 13.33 -7.30
CA SER A 268 8.20 12.28 -6.62
C SER A 268 9.69 12.62 -6.51
N GLN A 269 10.22 12.49 -5.31
CA GLN A 269 11.65 12.70 -5.02
C GLN A 269 12.40 11.37 -4.86
N CYS A 270 11.67 10.26 -4.89
CA CYS A 270 12.20 8.92 -4.66
C CYS A 270 12.43 8.20 -5.99
N ASP A 271 13.52 7.47 -6.09
CA ASP A 271 13.84 6.62 -7.23
C ASP A 271 13.85 5.14 -6.84
N ASP A 272 14.36 4.29 -7.72
CA ASP A 272 14.43 2.84 -7.53
C ASP A 272 15.73 2.37 -6.85
N GLU A 273 16.60 3.27 -6.39
CA GLU A 273 17.88 2.92 -5.76
C GLU A 273 17.76 1.93 -4.60
N PRO A 274 16.78 2.08 -3.66
CA PRO A 274 16.60 1.11 -2.57
C PRO A 274 16.24 -0.30 -3.05
N LEU A 275 15.58 -0.43 -4.21
CA LEU A 275 15.29 -1.71 -4.86
C LEU A 275 16.57 -2.30 -5.47
N ARG A 276 17.31 -1.51 -6.26
CA ARG A 276 18.54 -1.95 -6.93
C ARG A 276 19.63 -2.40 -5.95
N GLN A 277 19.80 -1.69 -4.84
CA GLN A 277 20.73 -2.06 -3.76
C GLN A 277 20.48 -3.47 -3.21
N ARG A 278 19.24 -3.96 -3.32
CA ARG A 278 18.81 -5.29 -2.88
C ARG A 278 18.71 -6.30 -4.04
N GLY A 279 19.22 -5.93 -5.21
CA GLY A 279 19.18 -6.80 -6.41
C GLY A 279 17.76 -6.95 -6.99
N ILE A 280 16.82 -6.11 -6.60
CA ILE A 280 15.46 -6.12 -7.14
C ILE A 280 15.44 -5.28 -8.41
N LYS A 281 15.01 -5.88 -9.53
CA LYS A 281 14.83 -5.19 -10.79
C LYS A 281 13.38 -4.71 -10.90
N PRO A 282 13.10 -3.41 -10.74
CA PRO A 282 11.74 -2.92 -10.73
C PRO A 282 11.11 -2.89 -12.14
N THR A 283 9.79 -3.05 -12.17
CA THR A 283 8.98 -2.92 -13.38
C THR A 283 8.71 -1.45 -13.67
N SER A 284 9.03 -0.97 -14.87
CA SER A 284 8.70 0.41 -15.26
C SER A 284 7.20 0.59 -15.50
N ALA A 285 6.71 1.83 -15.36
CA ALA A 285 5.33 2.18 -15.69
C ALA A 285 5.02 1.89 -17.17
N GLY A 286 6.00 2.10 -18.07
CA GLY A 286 5.87 1.77 -19.46
C GLY A 286 5.74 0.27 -19.71
N ASP A 287 6.48 -0.59 -19.01
CA ASP A 287 6.34 -2.04 -19.11
C ASP A 287 4.98 -2.52 -18.57
N TYR A 288 4.54 -1.97 -17.44
CA TYR A 288 3.22 -2.24 -16.90
C TYR A 288 2.10 -1.90 -17.89
N LEU A 289 2.12 -0.70 -18.48
CA LEU A 289 1.11 -0.28 -19.46
C LEU A 289 1.13 -1.15 -20.73
N ARG A 290 2.32 -1.57 -21.19
CA ARG A 290 2.45 -2.53 -22.31
C ARG A 290 1.80 -3.86 -22.01
N GLU A 291 1.99 -4.37 -20.82
CA GLU A 291 1.36 -5.63 -20.42
C GLU A 291 -0.16 -5.49 -20.29
N GLN A 292 -0.65 -4.39 -19.69
CA GLN A 292 -2.09 -4.14 -19.64
C GLN A 292 -2.71 -4.04 -21.04
N ALA A 293 -2.05 -3.39 -21.99
CA ALA A 293 -2.53 -3.29 -23.37
C ALA A 293 -2.59 -4.66 -24.08
N ARG A 294 -1.67 -5.59 -23.75
CA ARG A 294 -1.71 -6.98 -24.28
C ARG A 294 -2.92 -7.75 -23.78
N LEU A 295 -3.28 -7.56 -22.50
CA LEU A 295 -4.42 -8.24 -21.89
C LEU A 295 -5.78 -7.75 -22.41
N LEU A 296 -5.83 -6.60 -23.09
CA LEU A 296 -7.03 -6.03 -23.72
C LEU A 296 -7.26 -6.53 -25.16
N ARG A 297 -6.30 -7.23 -25.76
CA ARG A 297 -6.37 -7.79 -27.13
C ARG A 297 -6.94 -9.20 -27.12
#